data_5bb39b1dfd35cd7057cc1ba9ad2763a5
#
_entry.id   5bb39b1dfd35cd7057cc1ba9ad2763a5
#
_cell.length_a   1.000
_cell.length_b   1.000
_cell.length_c   1.000
_cell.angle_alpha   90.00
_cell.angle_beta   90.00
_cell.angle_gamma   90.00
#
_symmetry.space_group_name_H-M   'P 1'
#
loop_
_entity.id
_entity.type
_entity.pdbx_description
1 polymer ?
#
loop_
_entity_poly.entity_id
_entity_poly.type
_entity_poly.pdbx_seq_one_letter_code
_entity_poly.pdbx_strand_id
1 'polypeptide(L)'
;MKKALAITAAALMLSACGADIETKNNDISAVTTDEQTTAGEDRSGKIIVEEKEKPAETTVAKKDESKPETSAAAKKKKADPDKINVGCMDTVEVYQQIKLKDFVFDSNAKLKNGDELLNTNELGEHEVTLRMELDGGEAEKKVKYTVVDTTPPVMLLGDDISLNVGDSFDIDGYVSYADNYDRAPSLTVEGDVDTSAEGSYPLTLYIDDANGNRLTRYVNVNVGVSSSSSDDTTYDDNPIYFGDFVENYSADGREFGIDVSRWQGDIDFDAVAEAGCKFVIIRMGYGESGGSDLDEYYYDNIEGATKAGLKVGVYFYSTDTTIEGARATAKKIIKVLDGHKLDFPVAFDWEEFQNFQHYGMSIHDLSEVYEAFANELEKNGYASMLYSSKNFLELFWENKNNRPVWLAHYVEETSYEGDWYIWQRCGTGRIDGINGAVDLNVLQGE
;
A
#
# COMPACT_ATOMS: atom_id res chain seq x y z
N MET A 1 10.15 23.21 -31.49
CA MET A 1 10.54 21.85 -31.82
C MET A 1 11.67 21.46 -30.89
N LYS A 2 11.36 21.03 -29.69
CA LYS A 2 12.26 20.39 -28.72
C LYS A 2 11.44 20.16 -27.44
N LYS A 3 10.83 19.00 -27.32
CA LYS A 3 10.38 18.32 -26.08
C LYS A 3 9.44 17.19 -26.51
N ALA A 4 10.02 16.11 -26.88
CA ALA A 4 9.38 14.80 -26.90
C ALA A 4 10.52 13.81 -27.14
N LEU A 5 10.94 13.19 -26.11
CA LEU A 5 11.45 11.80 -26.05
C LEU A 5 12.37 11.66 -24.82
N ALA A 6 11.79 11.50 -23.69
CA ALA A 6 12.45 10.89 -22.53
C ALA A 6 11.43 10.05 -21.75
N ILE A 7 10.51 9.36 -22.43
CA ILE A 7 9.36 8.71 -21.78
C ILE A 7 9.22 7.23 -22.18
N THR A 8 10.20 6.61 -22.83
CA THR A 8 9.99 5.26 -23.35
C THR A 8 10.42 4.13 -22.41
N ALA A 9 11.20 4.37 -21.37
CA ALA A 9 11.58 3.31 -20.42
C ALA A 9 10.75 3.31 -19.12
N ALA A 10 10.18 4.45 -18.74
CA ALA A 10 9.32 4.53 -17.54
C ALA A 10 7.85 4.19 -17.81
N ALA A 11 7.42 4.22 -19.07
CA ALA A 11 6.04 3.92 -19.45
C ALA A 11 5.66 2.43 -19.33
N LEU A 12 6.61 1.54 -19.18
CA LEU A 12 6.37 0.08 -19.07
C LEU A 12 5.91 -0.37 -17.68
N MET A 13 5.95 0.50 -16.67
CA MET A 13 5.50 0.16 -15.32
C MET A 13 4.16 0.80 -14.90
N LEU A 14 3.59 1.68 -15.71
CA LEU A 14 2.40 2.49 -15.38
C LEU A 14 1.12 2.08 -16.10
N SER A 15 1.08 0.97 -16.82
CA SER A 15 -0.11 0.60 -17.59
C SER A 15 -1.11 -0.31 -16.85
N ALA A 16 -1.02 -0.38 -15.53
CA ALA A 16 -2.05 -1.08 -14.74
C ALA A 16 -3.37 -0.28 -14.65
N CYS A 17 -3.31 1.04 -14.81
CA CYS A 17 -4.52 1.87 -14.96
C CYS A 17 -4.32 2.74 -16.19
N GLY A 18 -4.97 2.47 -17.31
CA GLY A 18 -4.82 3.13 -18.61
C GLY A 18 -4.69 4.66 -18.59
N ALA A 19 -3.54 5.17 -18.17
CA ALA A 19 -3.25 6.59 -18.08
C ALA A 19 -2.22 7.01 -19.12
N ASP A 20 -2.70 7.43 -20.27
CA ASP A 20 -1.92 8.33 -21.13
C ASP A 20 -1.82 9.68 -20.43
N ILE A 21 -0.61 10.04 -19.97
CA ILE A 21 -0.35 11.37 -19.41
C ILE A 21 -0.25 12.37 -20.57
N GLU A 22 -1.35 13.04 -20.89
CA GLU A 22 -1.30 14.28 -21.63
C GLU A 22 -0.72 15.39 -20.74
N THR A 23 0.54 15.75 -20.95
CA THR A 23 1.15 16.95 -20.34
C THR A 23 0.52 18.21 -20.94
N LYS A 24 -0.43 18.80 -20.24
CA LYS A 24 -0.87 20.18 -20.50
C LYS A 24 0.14 21.15 -19.90
N ASN A 25 0.92 21.81 -20.79
CA ASN A 25 1.67 23.00 -20.43
C ASN A 25 0.69 24.12 -20.04
N ASN A 26 0.71 24.54 -18.79
CA ASN A 26 0.09 25.79 -18.37
C ASN A 26 1.13 26.91 -18.47
N ASP A 27 1.02 27.71 -19.54
CA ASP A 27 1.62 29.03 -19.58
C ASP A 27 0.82 29.98 -18.66
N ILE A 28 1.51 30.49 -17.64
CA ILE A 28 0.99 31.53 -16.75
C ILE A 28 1.13 32.86 -17.48
N SER A 29 0.03 33.45 -17.93
CA SER A 29 -0.05 34.87 -18.18
C SER A 29 -1.27 35.46 -17.44
N ALA A 30 -0.94 36.43 -16.60
CA ALA A 30 -1.87 37.23 -15.82
C ALA A 30 -2.83 38.00 -16.70
N VAL A 31 -4.14 37.95 -16.41
CA VAL A 31 -5.09 39.01 -16.84
C VAL A 31 -6.06 39.31 -15.71
N THR A 32 -6.18 40.58 -15.49
CA THR A 32 -6.98 41.33 -14.54
C THR A 32 -8.50 41.15 -14.69
N THR A 33 -9.14 41.31 -13.54
CA THR A 33 -10.57 41.54 -13.24
C THR A 33 -11.43 42.23 -14.30
N ASP A 34 -12.67 41.70 -14.50
CA ASP A 34 -13.87 42.55 -14.49
C ASP A 34 -15.14 41.73 -14.20
N GLU A 35 -15.98 42.31 -13.37
CA GLU A 35 -17.29 41.83 -12.93
C GLU A 35 -18.33 41.83 -14.06
N GLN A 36 -19.20 40.83 -14.14
CA GLN A 36 -20.62 41.07 -14.42
C GLN A 36 -21.52 39.92 -13.97
N THR A 37 -22.43 40.30 -13.10
CA THR A 37 -23.57 39.57 -12.56
C THR A 37 -24.61 39.17 -13.63
N THR A 38 -25.13 37.93 -13.56
CA THR A 38 -26.54 37.67 -13.87
C THR A 38 -27.06 36.52 -13.00
N ALA A 39 -28.22 36.78 -12.44
CA ALA A 39 -28.98 35.94 -11.51
C ALA A 39 -29.62 34.71 -12.16
N GLY A 40 -29.80 33.63 -11.40
CA GLY A 40 -30.57 32.45 -11.79
C GLY A 40 -30.76 31.48 -10.61
N GLU A 41 -31.86 31.69 -9.92
CA GLU A 41 -32.74 30.77 -9.17
C GLU A 41 -32.15 29.77 -8.14
N ASP A 42 -32.40 30.14 -6.89
CA ASP A 42 -32.46 29.40 -5.64
C ASP A 42 -33.45 28.23 -5.67
N ARG A 43 -32.97 27.02 -5.33
CA ARG A 43 -33.77 25.93 -4.78
C ARG A 43 -33.17 25.45 -3.47
N SER A 44 -33.37 26.27 -2.40
CA SER A 44 -33.07 25.88 -1.04
C SER A 44 -34.20 25.01 -0.46
N GLY A 45 -33.98 23.71 -0.40
CA GLY A 45 -34.75 22.81 0.46
C GLY A 45 -34.15 22.84 1.89
N LYS A 46 -34.78 23.60 2.78
CA LYS A 46 -34.49 23.58 4.22
C LYS A 46 -34.90 22.24 4.81
N ILE A 47 -33.94 21.48 5.33
CA ILE A 47 -34.19 20.40 6.29
C ILE A 47 -34.03 20.99 7.69
N ILE A 48 -35.14 20.99 8.44
CA ILE A 48 -35.21 21.40 9.85
C ILE A 48 -34.69 20.23 10.68
N VAL A 49 -33.60 20.45 11.44
CA VAL A 49 -33.09 19.50 12.43
C VAL A 49 -33.75 19.82 13.76
N GLU A 50 -34.62 18.94 14.25
CA GLU A 50 -35.12 18.97 15.59
C GLU A 50 -34.04 18.55 16.61
N GLU A 51 -33.71 19.45 17.52
CA GLU A 51 -32.89 19.22 18.69
C GLU A 51 -33.65 18.31 19.66
N LYS A 52 -33.16 17.13 19.97
CA LYS A 52 -33.69 16.30 21.08
C LYS A 52 -32.98 16.62 22.38
N GLU A 53 -33.81 17.04 23.33
CA GLU A 53 -33.47 17.37 24.69
C GLU A 53 -32.79 16.25 25.48
N LYS A 54 -31.85 16.67 26.34
CA LYS A 54 -31.12 15.91 27.33
C LYS A 54 -32.05 15.46 28.47
N PRO A 55 -32.04 14.20 28.93
CA PRO A 55 -32.80 13.81 30.10
C PRO A 55 -32.13 14.28 31.40
N ALA A 56 -32.99 14.75 32.32
CA ALA A 56 -32.66 15.32 33.62
C ALA A 56 -32.04 14.30 34.60
N GLU A 57 -31.17 14.82 35.47
CA GLU A 57 -30.67 14.16 36.66
C GLU A 57 -31.80 13.87 37.65
N THR A 58 -31.91 12.61 38.06
CA THR A 58 -32.76 12.22 39.20
C THR A 58 -31.87 11.87 40.39
N THR A 59 -31.88 12.74 41.38
CA THR A 59 -31.34 12.49 42.72
C THR A 59 -32.19 11.45 43.47
N VAL A 60 -31.58 10.37 43.92
CA VAL A 60 -32.17 9.45 44.89
C VAL A 60 -31.22 9.23 46.08
N ALA A 61 -31.84 9.30 47.22
CA ALA A 61 -31.31 9.42 48.57
C ALA A 61 -30.40 8.28 49.05
N LYS A 62 -29.54 8.67 50.02
CA LYS A 62 -28.73 7.84 50.90
C LYS A 62 -29.58 6.80 51.65
N LYS A 63 -29.12 5.56 51.70
CA LYS A 63 -29.42 4.62 52.78
C LYS A 63 -28.23 3.70 53.05
N ASP A 64 -27.75 3.85 54.25
CA ASP A 64 -27.08 2.95 55.19
C ASP A 64 -26.01 1.94 54.76
N GLU A 65 -24.99 2.06 55.53
CA GLU A 65 -23.80 1.27 55.77
C GLU A 65 -24.05 -0.25 55.83
N SER A 66 -23.39 -0.98 54.99
CA SER A 66 -22.85 -2.29 55.34
C SER A 66 -21.38 -2.37 54.88
N LYS A 67 -20.51 -2.52 55.87
CA LYS A 67 -19.06 -2.72 55.81
C LYS A 67 -18.71 -3.78 54.78
N PRO A 68 -17.90 -3.50 53.73
CA PRO A 68 -17.34 -4.56 52.95
C PRO A 68 -16.20 -5.19 53.76
N GLU A 69 -16.28 -6.48 53.93
CA GLU A 69 -15.14 -7.30 54.35
C GLU A 69 -13.96 -7.02 53.42
N THR A 70 -12.89 -6.53 54.00
CA THR A 70 -11.60 -6.45 53.35
C THR A 70 -11.14 -7.85 53.04
N SER A 71 -11.38 -8.31 51.82
CA SER A 71 -10.61 -9.40 51.21
C SER A 71 -9.16 -8.94 51.26
N ALA A 72 -8.39 -9.53 52.17
CA ALA A 72 -6.97 -9.36 52.23
C ALA A 72 -6.38 -9.85 50.90
N ALA A 73 -6.02 -8.92 50.00
CA ALA A 73 -5.22 -9.24 48.82
C ALA A 73 -3.98 -9.95 49.34
N ALA A 74 -3.86 -11.23 49.00
CA ALA A 74 -2.70 -12.01 49.38
C ALA A 74 -1.46 -11.27 48.82
N LYS A 75 -0.55 -10.84 49.70
CA LYS A 75 0.68 -10.18 49.30
C LYS A 75 1.43 -11.18 48.38
N LYS A 76 1.50 -10.90 47.10
CA LYS A 76 2.27 -11.70 46.14
C LYS A 76 3.70 -11.82 46.69
N LYS A 77 4.22 -13.04 46.76
CA LYS A 77 5.61 -13.32 47.16
C LYS A 77 6.51 -12.57 46.18
N LYS A 78 7.49 -11.83 46.66
CA LYS A 78 8.51 -11.19 45.81
C LYS A 78 9.69 -12.14 45.63
N ALA A 79 10.15 -12.30 44.39
CA ALA A 79 11.41 -12.93 44.09
C ALA A 79 12.54 -11.89 44.15
N ASP A 80 13.77 -12.37 44.30
CA ASP A 80 14.99 -11.56 44.25
C ASP A 80 15.41 -11.45 42.76
N PRO A 81 15.39 -10.25 42.15
CA PRO A 81 15.77 -10.07 40.75
C PRO A 81 17.23 -10.44 40.47
N ASP A 82 18.13 -10.40 41.50
CA ASP A 82 19.55 -10.74 41.33
C ASP A 82 19.76 -12.26 41.18
N LYS A 83 18.79 -13.08 41.58
CA LYS A 83 18.80 -14.55 41.39
C LYS A 83 18.21 -14.97 40.03
N ILE A 84 17.64 -14.04 39.28
CA ILE A 84 17.08 -14.31 37.94
C ILE A 84 18.17 -14.12 36.90
N ASN A 85 18.54 -15.22 36.24
CA ASN A 85 19.42 -15.21 35.08
C ASN A 85 18.57 -15.26 33.82
N VAL A 86 18.88 -14.39 32.87
CA VAL A 86 18.22 -14.34 31.54
C VAL A 86 19.26 -14.18 30.48
N GLY A 87 19.16 -14.95 29.41
CA GLY A 87 19.85 -14.75 28.14
C GLY A 87 18.88 -14.09 27.16
N CYS A 88 19.25 -12.94 26.62
CA CYS A 88 18.48 -12.18 25.67
C CYS A 88 19.31 -11.86 24.44
N MET A 89 18.66 -11.47 23.35
CA MET A 89 19.36 -10.93 22.19
C MET A 89 20.03 -9.61 22.57
N ASP A 90 21.30 -9.43 22.16
CA ASP A 90 22.04 -8.19 22.38
C ASP A 90 21.65 -7.11 21.36
N THR A 91 21.32 -7.55 20.13
CA THR A 91 20.91 -6.69 19.02
C THR A 91 19.64 -7.22 18.37
N VAL A 92 18.81 -6.31 17.88
CA VAL A 92 17.59 -6.59 17.12
C VAL A 92 17.47 -5.61 15.97
N GLU A 93 16.90 -6.05 14.87
CA GLU A 93 16.70 -5.18 13.69
C GLU A 93 15.60 -4.15 13.94
N VAL A 94 15.76 -2.96 13.38
CA VAL A 94 14.75 -1.90 13.44
C VAL A 94 13.44 -2.38 12.80
N TYR A 95 12.30 -1.99 13.37
CA TYR A 95 10.94 -2.38 12.97
C TYR A 95 10.63 -3.88 13.03
N GLN A 96 11.57 -4.73 13.44
CA GLN A 96 11.31 -6.16 13.59
C GLN A 96 10.22 -6.41 14.65
N GLN A 97 9.17 -7.13 14.27
CA GLN A 97 8.10 -7.53 15.17
C GLN A 97 8.54 -8.73 16.03
N ILE A 98 9.09 -8.44 17.21
CA ILE A 98 9.63 -9.45 18.14
C ILE A 98 8.84 -9.46 19.45
N LYS A 99 8.35 -10.62 19.88
CA LYS A 99 7.76 -10.80 21.21
C LYS A 99 8.84 -11.06 22.25
N LEU A 100 8.61 -10.66 23.49
CA LEU A 100 9.58 -10.87 24.57
C LEU A 100 9.91 -12.35 24.80
N LYS A 101 9.01 -13.28 24.52
CA LYS A 101 9.29 -14.72 24.58
C LYS A 101 10.27 -15.20 23.51
N ASP A 102 10.36 -14.49 22.37
CA ASP A 102 11.28 -14.80 21.27
C ASP A 102 12.61 -14.04 21.44
N PHE A 103 12.57 -12.89 22.14
CA PHE A 103 13.74 -12.11 22.54
C PHE A 103 14.56 -12.80 23.64
N VAL A 104 13.88 -13.48 24.62
CA VAL A 104 14.51 -14.21 25.73
C VAL A 104 14.74 -15.64 25.32
N PHE A 105 15.98 -16.06 25.06
CA PHE A 105 16.30 -17.41 24.62
C PHE A 105 16.73 -18.36 25.76
N ASP A 106 17.09 -17.84 26.96
CA ASP A 106 17.42 -18.64 28.14
C ASP A 106 16.98 -17.96 29.43
N SER A 107 16.45 -18.72 30.39
CA SER A 107 16.12 -18.22 31.72
C SER A 107 15.92 -19.31 32.74
N ASN A 108 16.36 -19.06 33.99
CA ASN A 108 16.04 -19.89 35.16
C ASN A 108 14.68 -19.53 35.80
N ALA A 109 13.95 -18.55 35.26
CA ALA A 109 12.67 -18.05 35.75
C ALA A 109 11.62 -18.02 34.62
N LYS A 110 10.35 -18.09 34.97
CA LYS A 110 9.25 -18.06 34.00
C LYS A 110 8.95 -16.61 33.60
N LEU A 111 9.01 -16.32 32.28
CA LEU A 111 8.59 -15.04 31.74
C LEU A 111 7.05 -14.94 31.77
N LYS A 112 6.51 -13.83 32.31
CA LYS A 112 5.07 -13.59 32.47
C LYS A 112 4.49 -12.66 31.40
N ASN A 113 5.31 -11.81 30.81
CA ASN A 113 4.91 -10.86 29.75
C ASN A 113 5.47 -11.22 28.38
N GLY A 114 5.62 -12.51 28.11
CA GLY A 114 6.25 -13.01 26.88
C GLY A 114 5.54 -12.64 25.57
N ASP A 115 4.26 -12.32 25.61
CA ASP A 115 3.48 -11.94 24.42
C ASP A 115 3.52 -10.43 24.14
N GLU A 116 4.15 -9.61 25.01
CA GLU A 116 4.38 -8.20 24.76
C GLU A 116 5.46 -8.03 23.67
N LEU A 117 5.29 -7.02 22.82
CA LEU A 117 6.27 -6.69 21.77
C LEU A 117 7.44 -5.90 22.36
N LEU A 118 8.62 -6.17 21.86
CA LEU A 118 9.83 -5.37 22.08
C LEU A 118 9.70 -4.05 21.31
N ASN A 119 10.20 -2.95 21.87
CA ASN A 119 10.26 -1.67 21.14
C ASN A 119 11.48 -1.68 20.21
N THR A 120 11.23 -1.72 18.91
CA THR A 120 12.26 -1.73 17.86
C THR A 120 12.15 -0.52 16.91
N ASN A 121 11.37 0.52 17.29
CA ASN A 121 11.02 1.61 16.40
C ASN A 121 12.11 2.67 16.22
N GLU A 122 13.14 2.67 17.05
CA GLU A 122 14.20 3.68 17.02
C GLU A 122 15.57 3.00 17.19
N LEU A 123 16.58 3.42 16.45
CA LEU A 123 17.94 2.92 16.57
C LEU A 123 18.58 3.28 17.91
N GLY A 124 19.52 2.46 18.37
CA GLY A 124 20.34 2.72 19.55
C GLY A 124 20.05 1.82 20.75
N GLU A 125 20.56 2.21 21.92
CA GLU A 125 20.41 1.43 23.15
C GLU A 125 19.01 1.63 23.76
N HIS A 126 18.37 0.51 24.09
CA HIS A 126 17.07 0.45 24.75
C HIS A 126 17.12 -0.41 26.00
N GLU A 127 16.11 -0.26 26.87
CA GLU A 127 15.93 -1.10 28.06
C GLU A 127 14.48 -1.61 28.07
N VAL A 128 14.32 -2.91 28.33
CA VAL A 128 13.01 -3.53 28.51
C VAL A 128 12.89 -4.15 29.90
N THR A 129 11.68 -4.11 30.46
CA THR A 129 11.37 -4.72 31.75
C THR A 129 10.70 -6.08 31.54
N LEU A 130 11.37 -7.15 31.92
CA LEU A 130 10.83 -8.50 31.93
C LEU A 130 10.15 -8.77 33.27
N ARG A 131 8.89 -9.24 33.24
CA ARG A 131 8.17 -9.69 34.43
C ARG A 131 8.42 -11.20 34.59
N MET A 132 9.11 -11.57 35.66
CA MET A 132 9.64 -12.90 35.89
C MET A 132 9.04 -13.55 37.14
N GLU A 133 8.86 -14.85 37.14
CA GLU A 133 8.43 -15.65 38.28
C GLU A 133 9.50 -16.69 38.62
N LEU A 134 10.05 -16.65 39.84
CA LEU A 134 11.01 -17.62 40.38
C LEU A 134 10.54 -18.08 41.76
N ASP A 135 10.50 -19.41 41.99
CA ASP A 135 10.08 -20.07 43.25
C ASP A 135 8.73 -19.56 43.80
N GLY A 136 7.79 -19.27 42.90
CA GLY A 136 6.46 -18.73 43.23
C GLY A 136 6.47 -17.27 43.68
N GLY A 137 7.58 -16.55 43.51
CA GLY A 137 7.69 -15.11 43.70
C GLY A 137 7.84 -14.38 42.38
N GLU A 138 7.27 -13.17 42.30
CA GLU A 138 7.36 -12.31 41.09
C GLU A 138 8.47 -11.23 41.29
N ALA A 139 9.21 -10.94 40.22
CA ALA A 139 10.19 -9.86 40.15
C ALA A 139 10.23 -9.22 38.76
N GLU A 140 10.72 -8.01 38.69
CA GLU A 140 11.04 -7.34 37.44
C GLU A 140 12.55 -7.40 37.20
N LYS A 141 12.94 -7.75 35.96
CA LYS A 141 14.32 -7.76 35.49
C LYS A 141 14.45 -6.82 34.32
N LYS A 142 15.34 -5.84 34.44
CA LYS A 142 15.66 -4.89 33.36
C LYS A 142 16.79 -5.47 32.52
N VAL A 143 16.63 -5.44 31.21
CA VAL A 143 17.58 -5.92 30.22
C VAL A 143 17.81 -4.84 29.18
N LYS A 144 19.06 -4.62 28.82
CA LYS A 144 19.45 -3.72 27.73
C LYS A 144 19.58 -4.50 26.43
N TYR A 145 19.30 -3.85 25.32
CA TYR A 145 19.51 -4.32 23.96
C TYR A 145 19.78 -3.12 23.05
N THR A 146 20.29 -3.39 21.85
CA THR A 146 20.54 -2.36 20.85
C THR A 146 19.69 -2.63 19.61
N VAL A 147 18.96 -1.63 19.17
CA VAL A 147 18.25 -1.66 17.88
C VAL A 147 19.22 -1.18 16.82
N VAL A 148 19.40 -1.96 15.78
CA VAL A 148 20.31 -1.70 14.66
C VAL A 148 19.54 -1.71 13.35
N ASP A 149 20.10 -1.07 12.33
CA ASP A 149 19.70 -1.23 10.95
C ASP A 149 20.86 -1.89 10.20
N THR A 150 20.64 -3.10 9.73
CA THR A 150 21.61 -3.89 8.97
C THR A 150 21.08 -4.28 7.59
N THR A 151 19.91 -3.77 7.24
CA THR A 151 19.23 -4.06 5.97
C THR A 151 19.74 -3.10 4.90
N PRO A 152 20.29 -3.58 3.79
CA PRO A 152 20.70 -2.69 2.69
C PRO A 152 19.47 -2.10 1.98
N PRO A 153 19.62 -0.90 1.38
CA PRO A 153 18.60 -0.35 0.48
C PRO A 153 18.20 -1.33 -0.62
N VAL A 154 16.99 -1.16 -1.13
CA VAL A 154 16.46 -1.89 -2.28
C VAL A 154 16.37 -0.98 -3.49
N MET A 155 16.38 -1.57 -4.70
CA MET A 155 16.24 -0.82 -5.93
C MET A 155 15.40 -1.60 -6.93
N LEU A 156 14.47 -0.90 -7.58
CA LEU A 156 13.79 -1.36 -8.76
C LEU A 156 14.42 -0.69 -9.98
N LEU A 157 14.81 -1.51 -10.91
CA LEU A 157 15.37 -1.13 -12.21
C LEU A 157 15.08 -2.24 -13.18
N GLY A 158 14.72 -1.92 -14.43
CA GLY A 158 14.75 -2.86 -15.54
C GLY A 158 16.19 -3.37 -15.78
N ASP A 159 16.32 -4.56 -16.36
CA ASP A 159 17.63 -5.21 -16.54
C ASP A 159 18.58 -4.39 -17.41
N ASP A 160 18.09 -3.72 -18.46
CA ASP A 160 18.88 -2.90 -19.37
C ASP A 160 18.17 -1.58 -19.73
N ILE A 161 18.93 -0.51 -19.77
CA ILE A 161 18.45 0.80 -20.24
C ILE A 161 18.74 0.92 -21.74
N SER A 162 17.75 1.27 -22.54
CA SER A 162 17.88 1.48 -23.99
C SER A 162 17.66 2.94 -24.36
N LEU A 163 18.59 3.53 -25.11
CA LEU A 163 18.59 4.92 -25.57
C LEU A 163 18.76 4.99 -27.07
N ASN A 164 18.23 6.02 -27.73
CA ASN A 164 18.63 6.35 -29.08
C ASN A 164 19.92 7.19 -29.04
N VAL A 165 20.68 7.14 -30.15
CA VAL A 165 21.86 8.01 -30.30
C VAL A 165 21.45 9.47 -30.19
N GLY A 166 22.09 10.19 -29.29
CA GLY A 166 21.85 11.60 -29.03
C GLY A 166 20.78 11.92 -27.99
N ASP A 167 20.18 10.92 -27.35
CA ASP A 167 19.26 11.11 -26.22
C ASP A 167 20.02 11.68 -25.02
N SER A 168 19.32 12.41 -24.16
CA SER A 168 19.85 12.80 -22.84
C SER A 168 19.72 11.63 -21.89
N PHE A 169 20.73 11.42 -21.05
CA PHE A 169 20.73 10.37 -20.05
C PHE A 169 20.98 10.94 -18.66
N ASP A 170 20.14 10.56 -17.72
CA ASP A 170 20.31 10.76 -16.29
C ASP A 170 19.76 9.52 -15.60
N ILE A 171 20.64 8.76 -14.95
CA ILE A 171 20.29 7.48 -14.33
C ILE A 171 19.17 7.61 -13.28
N ASP A 172 19.11 8.73 -12.58
CA ASP A 172 18.10 8.99 -11.55
C ASP A 172 16.65 8.91 -12.08
N GLY A 173 16.45 9.20 -13.38
CA GLY A 173 15.15 9.03 -14.05
C GLY A 173 14.76 7.60 -14.40
N TYR A 174 15.67 6.64 -14.23
CA TYR A 174 15.45 5.22 -14.59
C TYR A 174 15.40 4.29 -13.38
N VAL A 175 15.71 4.80 -12.19
CA VAL A 175 15.80 4.01 -10.96
C VAL A 175 14.80 4.49 -9.93
N SER A 176 14.26 3.54 -9.17
CA SER A 176 13.52 3.82 -7.94
C SER A 176 14.16 3.01 -6.84
N TYR A 177 14.58 3.67 -5.78
CA TYR A 177 15.21 3.00 -4.65
C TYR A 177 14.73 3.56 -3.32
N ALA A 178 14.80 2.72 -2.30
CA ALA A 178 14.36 3.05 -0.96
C ALA A 178 15.14 2.22 0.06
N ASP A 179 15.02 2.61 1.30
CA ASP A 179 15.54 1.85 2.42
C ASP A 179 14.42 1.63 3.46
N ASN A 180 14.55 0.59 4.28
CA ASN A 180 13.57 0.28 5.31
C ASN A 180 13.49 1.37 6.39
N TYR A 181 14.60 2.04 6.71
CA TYR A 181 14.72 3.02 7.79
C TYR A 181 15.18 4.41 7.29
N ASP A 182 16.23 4.46 6.46
CA ASP A 182 16.76 5.72 5.93
C ASP A 182 15.82 6.32 4.88
N ARG A 183 15.44 7.58 5.09
CA ARG A 183 14.54 8.33 4.21
C ARG A 183 15.23 8.96 3.00
N ALA A 184 16.56 8.92 2.96
CA ALA A 184 17.36 9.58 1.93
C ALA A 184 18.63 8.79 1.61
N PRO A 185 18.52 7.49 1.25
CA PRO A 185 19.68 6.73 0.81
C PRO A 185 20.31 7.40 -0.42
N SER A 186 21.62 7.28 -0.56
CA SER A 186 22.40 8.00 -1.57
C SER A 186 22.85 7.10 -2.71
N LEU A 187 22.64 7.54 -3.97
CA LEU A 187 23.10 6.87 -5.18
C LEU A 187 24.49 7.40 -5.59
N THR A 188 25.42 6.48 -5.81
CA THR A 188 26.72 6.75 -6.47
C THR A 188 26.84 5.87 -7.69
N VAL A 189 27.32 6.46 -8.81
CA VAL A 189 27.45 5.78 -10.11
C VAL A 189 28.91 5.73 -10.52
N GLU A 190 29.40 4.54 -10.89
CA GLU A 190 30.69 4.34 -11.54
C GLU A 190 30.48 3.92 -12.99
N GLY A 191 31.22 4.54 -13.92
CA GLY A 191 31.13 4.35 -15.36
C GLY A 191 30.61 5.62 -16.04
N ASP A 192 30.78 5.67 -17.35
CA ASP A 192 30.37 6.80 -18.20
C ASP A 192 29.54 6.27 -19.38
N VAL A 193 28.54 7.04 -19.82
CA VAL A 193 27.70 6.76 -20.97
C VAL A 193 27.92 7.83 -22.04
N ASP A 194 28.44 7.43 -23.22
CA ASP A 194 28.50 8.32 -24.39
C ASP A 194 27.25 8.11 -25.26
N THR A 195 26.24 8.93 -25.03
CA THR A 195 24.99 8.85 -25.79
C THR A 195 25.14 9.30 -27.25
N SER A 196 26.28 9.89 -27.66
CA SER A 196 26.53 10.30 -29.03
C SER A 196 27.02 9.15 -29.94
N ALA A 197 27.39 8.01 -29.35
CA ALA A 197 27.93 6.86 -30.06
C ALA A 197 27.13 5.59 -29.73
N GLU A 198 26.90 4.77 -30.76
CA GLU A 198 26.30 3.43 -30.57
C GLU A 198 27.20 2.56 -29.71
N GLY A 199 26.65 1.85 -28.73
CA GLY A 199 27.41 0.96 -27.85
C GLY A 199 26.63 0.49 -26.63
N SER A 200 27.27 -0.38 -25.88
CA SER A 200 26.77 -0.82 -24.57
C SER A 200 27.74 -0.31 -23.49
N TYR A 201 27.23 0.46 -22.56
CA TYR A 201 27.99 1.18 -21.54
C TYR A 201 27.67 0.60 -20.15
N PRO A 202 28.59 -0.17 -19.56
CA PRO A 202 28.37 -0.73 -18.24
C PRO A 202 28.49 0.33 -17.15
N LEU A 203 27.51 0.33 -16.24
CA LEU A 203 27.52 1.16 -15.03
C LEU A 203 27.49 0.24 -13.80
N THR A 204 28.13 0.71 -12.72
CA THR A 204 27.96 0.14 -11.40
C THR A 204 27.27 1.18 -10.51
N LEU A 205 26.14 0.80 -9.96
CA LEU A 205 25.33 1.63 -9.08
C LEU A 205 25.53 1.17 -7.63
N TYR A 206 25.85 2.10 -6.75
CA TYR A 206 25.96 1.88 -5.31
C TYR A 206 24.89 2.73 -4.62
N ILE A 207 24.05 2.09 -3.81
CA ILE A 207 23.09 2.79 -2.97
C ILE A 207 23.45 2.53 -1.53
N ASP A 208 23.79 3.60 -0.82
CA ASP A 208 24.21 3.58 0.58
C ASP A 208 23.15 4.22 1.46
N ASP A 209 22.82 3.56 2.57
CA ASP A 209 22.06 4.19 3.65
C ASP A 209 22.98 4.95 4.62
N ALA A 210 22.39 5.63 5.60
CA ALA A 210 23.12 6.37 6.63
C ALA A 210 23.78 5.47 7.68
N ASN A 211 23.41 4.18 7.74
CA ASN A 211 23.93 3.20 8.71
C ASN A 211 25.12 2.39 8.18
N GLY A 212 25.44 2.55 6.90
CA GLY A 212 26.60 1.96 6.25
C GLY A 212 26.29 0.66 5.50
N ASN A 213 25.01 0.33 5.29
CA ASN A 213 24.63 -0.78 4.45
C ASN A 213 24.59 -0.33 2.99
N ARG A 214 24.98 -1.22 2.08
CA ARG A 214 25.15 -0.91 0.66
C ARG A 214 24.50 -1.96 -0.24
N LEU A 215 23.69 -1.49 -1.17
CA LEU A 215 23.29 -2.24 -2.35
C LEU A 215 24.26 -1.93 -3.50
N THR A 216 24.67 -2.95 -4.25
CA THR A 216 25.43 -2.79 -5.50
C THR A 216 24.66 -3.42 -6.65
N ARG A 217 24.49 -2.68 -7.76
CA ARG A 217 23.86 -3.15 -8.99
C ARG A 217 24.75 -2.87 -10.19
N TYR A 218 24.76 -3.83 -11.14
CA TYR A 218 25.40 -3.69 -12.43
C TYR A 218 24.33 -3.55 -13.50
N VAL A 219 24.46 -2.55 -14.35
CA VAL A 219 23.49 -2.18 -15.36
C VAL A 219 24.20 -1.89 -16.67
N ASN A 220 23.62 -2.23 -17.81
CA ASN A 220 24.11 -1.78 -19.11
C ASN A 220 23.18 -0.72 -19.67
N VAL A 221 23.77 0.36 -20.18
CA VAL A 221 23.05 1.35 -20.98
C VAL A 221 23.37 1.12 -22.43
N ASN A 222 22.37 0.71 -23.21
CA ASN A 222 22.50 0.39 -24.63
C ASN A 222 22.08 1.59 -25.48
N VAL A 223 23.01 2.20 -26.18
CA VAL A 223 22.78 3.38 -27.04
C VAL A 223 22.73 2.94 -28.50
N GLY A 224 21.61 3.16 -29.19
CA GLY A 224 21.41 2.83 -30.60
C GLY A 224 21.46 1.31 -30.92
N VAL A 225 21.64 0.47 -29.92
CA VAL A 225 21.68 -0.99 -30.04
C VAL A 225 20.32 -1.54 -29.61
N SER A 226 19.65 -2.29 -30.46
CA SER A 226 18.48 -3.04 -30.07
C SER A 226 18.90 -4.05 -29.00
N SER A 227 18.45 -3.88 -27.75
CA SER A 227 18.63 -4.91 -26.72
C SER A 227 17.90 -6.17 -27.20
N SER A 228 18.65 -7.26 -27.32
CA SER A 228 18.05 -8.59 -27.38
C SER A 228 17.73 -9.01 -25.95
N SER A 229 16.93 -8.20 -25.24
CA SER A 229 16.42 -8.62 -23.96
C SER A 229 15.54 -9.83 -24.20
N SER A 230 15.93 -10.94 -23.64
CA SER A 230 15.03 -12.07 -23.39
C SER A 230 14.10 -11.68 -22.24
N ASP A 231 13.49 -10.51 -22.37
CA ASP A 231 12.49 -10.09 -21.40
C ASP A 231 11.26 -10.96 -21.64
N ASP A 232 11.03 -11.90 -20.75
CA ASP A 232 9.86 -12.78 -20.72
C ASP A 232 8.60 -11.96 -20.33
N THR A 233 8.74 -10.64 -20.21
CA THR A 233 7.66 -9.68 -20.16
C THR A 233 7.37 -9.12 -21.56
N THR A 234 7.12 -9.99 -22.54
CA THR A 234 6.32 -9.59 -23.68
C THR A 234 4.92 -9.33 -23.13
N TYR A 235 4.60 -8.07 -22.85
CA TYR A 235 3.21 -7.62 -22.81
C TYR A 235 2.60 -8.14 -24.11
N ASP A 236 1.82 -9.20 -23.99
CA ASP A 236 1.03 -9.68 -25.11
C ASP A 236 -0.07 -8.64 -25.32
N ASP A 237 0.17 -7.70 -26.25
CA ASP A 237 -0.82 -6.70 -26.67
C ASP A 237 -2.09 -7.34 -27.25
N ASN A 238 -2.08 -8.67 -27.40
CA ASN A 238 -3.27 -9.40 -27.83
C ASN A 238 -4.34 -9.34 -26.76
N PRO A 239 -5.57 -9.01 -27.14
CA PRO A 239 -6.67 -8.97 -26.18
C PRO A 239 -6.95 -10.37 -25.61
N ILE A 240 -7.07 -10.48 -24.30
CA ILE A 240 -7.51 -11.69 -23.61
C ILE A 240 -9.04 -11.61 -23.44
N TYR A 241 -9.77 -12.52 -24.07
CA TYR A 241 -11.21 -12.56 -23.92
C TYR A 241 -11.62 -13.22 -22.60
N PHE A 242 -12.61 -12.66 -21.94
CA PHE A 242 -13.03 -13.08 -20.59
C PHE A 242 -13.39 -14.58 -20.53
N GLY A 243 -14.04 -15.12 -21.55
CA GLY A 243 -14.37 -16.54 -21.63
C GLY A 243 -13.13 -17.44 -21.64
N ASP A 244 -12.12 -17.11 -22.45
CA ASP A 244 -10.83 -17.83 -22.51
C ASP A 244 -10.07 -17.68 -21.18
N PHE A 245 -10.11 -16.50 -20.58
CA PHE A 245 -9.52 -16.25 -19.29
C PHE A 245 -10.12 -17.15 -18.19
N VAL A 246 -11.45 -17.24 -18.12
CA VAL A 246 -12.15 -18.14 -17.17
C VAL A 246 -11.75 -19.59 -17.42
N GLU A 247 -11.71 -20.04 -18.69
CA GLU A 247 -11.33 -21.41 -19.03
C GLU A 247 -9.89 -21.73 -18.59
N ASN A 248 -8.95 -20.81 -18.85
CA ASN A 248 -7.51 -21.01 -18.57
C ASN A 248 -7.19 -21.03 -17.09
N TYR A 249 -7.88 -20.23 -16.27
CA TYR A 249 -7.57 -20.07 -14.83
C TYR A 249 -8.57 -20.76 -13.89
N SER A 250 -9.52 -21.53 -14.46
CA SER A 250 -10.54 -22.22 -13.67
C SER A 250 -9.92 -23.23 -12.73
N ALA A 251 -10.23 -23.09 -11.45
CA ALA A 251 -9.91 -24.05 -10.38
C ALA A 251 -11.00 -24.02 -9.31
N ASP A 252 -11.05 -25.05 -8.46
CA ASP A 252 -12.07 -25.15 -7.42
C ASP A 252 -12.11 -23.91 -6.53
N GLY A 253 -13.29 -23.31 -6.41
CA GLY A 253 -13.55 -22.14 -5.59
C GLY A 253 -13.11 -20.79 -6.17
N ARG A 254 -12.40 -20.73 -7.30
CA ARG A 254 -12.02 -19.47 -7.94
C ARG A 254 -13.23 -18.76 -8.54
N GLU A 255 -13.24 -17.44 -8.39
CA GLU A 255 -14.18 -16.56 -9.08
C GLU A 255 -13.43 -15.57 -9.95
N PHE A 256 -14.09 -15.09 -11.01
CA PHE A 256 -13.49 -14.20 -12.01
C PHE A 256 -14.25 -12.89 -12.05
N GLY A 257 -13.51 -11.81 -12.11
CA GLY A 257 -14.04 -10.46 -12.13
C GLY A 257 -13.20 -9.48 -12.92
N ILE A 258 -13.60 -8.25 -12.83
CA ILE A 258 -12.93 -7.12 -13.49
C ILE A 258 -12.70 -6.01 -12.48
N ASP A 259 -11.81 -5.08 -12.79
CA ASP A 259 -11.83 -3.78 -12.13
C ASP A 259 -12.01 -2.67 -13.16
N VAL A 260 -12.68 -1.60 -12.72
CA VAL A 260 -13.17 -0.55 -13.60
C VAL A 260 -13.06 0.83 -12.98
N SER A 261 -12.95 1.83 -13.83
CA SER A 261 -12.92 3.24 -13.49
C SER A 261 -13.61 4.07 -14.60
N ARG A 262 -13.45 5.37 -14.57
CA ARG A 262 -13.88 6.26 -15.67
C ARG A 262 -13.34 5.86 -17.05
N TRP A 263 -12.25 5.13 -17.11
CA TRP A 263 -11.59 4.77 -18.36
C TRP A 263 -12.41 3.78 -19.21
N GLN A 264 -13.30 3.01 -18.60
CA GLN A 264 -14.19 2.09 -19.29
C GLN A 264 -15.47 2.80 -19.81
N GLY A 265 -15.74 4.06 -19.34
CA GLY A 265 -16.93 4.82 -19.73
C GLY A 265 -18.22 4.15 -19.31
N ASP A 266 -19.25 4.23 -20.17
CA ASP A 266 -20.54 3.59 -19.92
C ASP A 266 -20.44 2.07 -20.06
N ILE A 267 -20.88 1.33 -19.03
CA ILE A 267 -20.80 -0.12 -18.93
C ILE A 267 -22.18 -0.75 -18.90
N ASP A 268 -22.42 -1.74 -19.74
CA ASP A 268 -23.59 -2.63 -19.64
C ASP A 268 -23.28 -3.78 -18.69
N PHE A 269 -23.55 -3.58 -17.40
CA PHE A 269 -23.28 -4.57 -16.36
C PHE A 269 -24.18 -5.82 -16.47
N ASP A 270 -25.34 -5.75 -17.12
CA ASP A 270 -26.16 -6.93 -17.38
C ASP A 270 -25.41 -7.85 -18.36
N ALA A 271 -24.83 -7.30 -19.42
CA ALA A 271 -24.00 -8.06 -20.37
C ALA A 271 -22.72 -8.58 -19.72
N VAL A 272 -22.05 -7.79 -18.87
CA VAL A 272 -20.88 -8.22 -18.08
C VAL A 272 -21.21 -9.45 -17.21
N ALA A 273 -22.35 -9.43 -16.51
CA ALA A 273 -22.80 -10.54 -15.68
C ALA A 273 -23.19 -11.78 -16.52
N GLU A 274 -23.85 -11.59 -17.69
CA GLU A 274 -24.18 -12.65 -18.63
C GLU A 274 -22.94 -13.31 -19.24
N ALA A 275 -21.83 -12.56 -19.43
CA ALA A 275 -20.53 -13.10 -19.84
C ALA A 275 -19.87 -14.00 -18.79
N GLY A 276 -20.44 -14.07 -17.58
CA GLY A 276 -19.98 -14.96 -16.51
C GLY A 276 -19.15 -14.28 -15.42
N CYS A 277 -18.95 -12.95 -15.51
CA CYS A 277 -18.29 -12.16 -14.45
C CYS A 277 -19.01 -12.33 -13.11
N LYS A 278 -18.26 -12.41 -12.01
CA LYS A 278 -18.81 -12.63 -10.66
C LYS A 278 -18.65 -11.43 -9.76
N PHE A 279 -17.62 -10.63 -9.99
CA PHE A 279 -17.36 -9.45 -9.17
C PHE A 279 -16.73 -8.31 -9.96
N VAL A 280 -16.86 -7.12 -9.41
CA VAL A 280 -16.20 -5.92 -9.92
C VAL A 280 -15.60 -5.12 -8.78
N ILE A 281 -14.36 -4.64 -8.96
CA ILE A 281 -13.72 -3.68 -8.07
C ILE A 281 -13.75 -2.31 -8.75
N ILE A 282 -14.43 -1.34 -8.15
CA ILE A 282 -14.76 -0.06 -8.78
C ILE A 282 -13.87 1.04 -8.18
N ARG A 283 -13.22 1.85 -9.03
CA ARG A 283 -12.52 3.03 -8.54
C ARG A 283 -13.50 4.01 -7.91
N MET A 284 -13.34 4.25 -6.60
CA MET A 284 -14.13 5.26 -5.91
C MET A 284 -13.63 6.68 -6.20
N GLY A 285 -12.32 6.85 -6.27
CA GLY A 285 -11.70 8.14 -6.50
C GLY A 285 -10.18 8.06 -6.57
N TYR A 286 -9.55 9.22 -6.64
CA TYR A 286 -8.09 9.34 -6.79
C TYR A 286 -7.54 10.62 -6.17
N GLY A 287 -6.23 10.64 -5.91
CA GLY A 287 -5.48 11.78 -5.39
C GLY A 287 -5.19 11.71 -3.90
N GLU A 288 -4.69 12.79 -3.35
CA GLU A 288 -4.43 12.95 -1.93
C GLU A 288 -5.62 13.57 -1.18
N SER A 289 -5.61 13.48 0.15
CA SER A 289 -6.72 13.96 1.00
C SER A 289 -7.10 15.43 0.81
N GLY A 290 -6.13 16.26 0.40
CA GLY A 290 -6.34 17.69 0.17
C GLY A 290 -6.94 18.05 -1.18
N GLY A 291 -6.82 17.19 -2.18
CA GLY A 291 -7.24 17.40 -3.58
C GLY A 291 -7.86 16.18 -4.24
N SER A 292 -8.28 15.19 -3.46
CA SER A 292 -8.84 13.96 -3.99
C SER A 292 -10.22 14.16 -4.61
N ASP A 293 -10.44 13.55 -5.76
CA ASP A 293 -11.69 13.59 -6.50
C ASP A 293 -12.38 12.22 -6.50
N LEU A 294 -13.71 12.23 -6.55
CA LEU A 294 -14.46 11.01 -6.85
C LEU A 294 -14.30 10.70 -8.34
N ASP A 295 -14.26 9.41 -8.66
CA ASP A 295 -14.35 8.97 -10.04
C ASP A 295 -15.73 9.35 -10.59
N GLU A 296 -15.76 9.94 -11.78
CA GLU A 296 -16.99 10.46 -12.37
C GLU A 296 -18.05 9.38 -12.65
N TYR A 297 -17.61 8.13 -12.86
CA TYR A 297 -18.48 6.97 -13.07
C TYR A 297 -18.73 6.14 -11.80
N TYR A 298 -18.21 6.56 -10.64
CA TYR A 298 -18.33 5.77 -9.41
C TYR A 298 -19.77 5.37 -9.07
N TYR A 299 -20.69 6.34 -9.07
CA TYR A 299 -22.08 6.07 -8.70
C TYR A 299 -22.82 5.23 -9.74
N ASP A 300 -22.58 5.48 -11.01
CA ASP A 300 -23.21 4.73 -12.10
C ASP A 300 -22.71 3.27 -12.12
N ASN A 301 -21.39 3.08 -11.89
CA ASN A 301 -20.78 1.75 -11.82
C ASN A 301 -21.27 0.95 -10.62
N ILE A 302 -21.34 1.55 -9.42
CA ILE A 302 -21.77 0.82 -8.22
C ILE A 302 -23.27 0.45 -8.29
N GLU A 303 -24.11 1.35 -8.82
CA GLU A 303 -25.55 1.09 -9.04
C GLU A 303 -25.75 0.00 -10.10
N GLY A 304 -25.08 0.13 -11.26
CA GLY A 304 -25.19 -0.82 -12.36
C GLY A 304 -24.74 -2.21 -11.98
N ALA A 305 -23.55 -2.35 -11.36
CA ALA A 305 -23.02 -3.62 -10.92
C ALA A 305 -23.88 -4.31 -9.85
N THR A 306 -24.34 -3.53 -8.86
CA THR A 306 -25.24 -4.05 -7.82
C THR A 306 -26.56 -4.55 -8.42
N LYS A 307 -27.16 -3.80 -9.37
CA LYS A 307 -28.40 -4.18 -10.05
C LYS A 307 -28.22 -5.44 -10.89
N ALA A 308 -27.09 -5.61 -11.55
CA ALA A 308 -26.75 -6.82 -12.31
C ALA A 308 -26.44 -8.04 -11.41
N GLY A 309 -26.40 -7.87 -10.09
CA GLY A 309 -26.14 -8.94 -9.11
C GLY A 309 -24.68 -9.34 -8.98
N LEU A 310 -23.74 -8.51 -9.41
CA LEU A 310 -22.32 -8.70 -9.21
C LEU A 310 -21.93 -8.42 -7.74
N LYS A 311 -20.93 -9.13 -7.22
CA LYS A 311 -20.26 -8.75 -5.97
C LYS A 311 -19.45 -7.47 -6.23
N VAL A 312 -19.51 -6.52 -5.29
CA VAL A 312 -18.91 -5.20 -5.47
C VAL A 312 -17.85 -4.91 -4.41
N GLY A 313 -16.68 -4.53 -4.89
CA GLY A 313 -15.62 -3.90 -4.10
C GLY A 313 -15.29 -2.51 -4.62
N VAL A 314 -14.47 -1.78 -3.87
CA VAL A 314 -13.98 -0.47 -4.29
C VAL A 314 -12.49 -0.32 -4.05
N TYR A 315 -11.83 0.50 -4.88
CA TYR A 315 -10.48 0.94 -4.66
C TYR A 315 -10.34 2.46 -4.71
N PHE A 316 -9.30 2.96 -4.11
CA PHE A 316 -8.94 4.37 -4.16
C PHE A 316 -7.48 4.52 -4.57
N TYR A 317 -7.24 5.19 -5.71
CA TYR A 317 -5.91 5.53 -6.17
C TYR A 317 -5.38 6.70 -5.32
N SER A 318 -4.54 6.40 -4.35
CA SER A 318 -4.04 7.36 -3.38
C SER A 318 -2.64 7.86 -3.75
N THR A 319 -2.44 9.16 -3.66
CA THR A 319 -1.12 9.79 -3.70
C THR A 319 -0.69 10.33 -2.34
N ASP A 320 -1.34 9.88 -1.26
CA ASP A 320 -0.99 10.29 0.10
C ASP A 320 0.41 9.79 0.49
N THR A 321 1.23 10.69 1.02
CA THR A 321 2.58 10.41 1.51
C THR A 321 2.71 10.61 3.02
N THR A 322 1.59 10.83 3.71
CA THR A 322 1.56 11.07 5.16
C THR A 322 0.45 10.26 5.84
N ILE A 323 0.69 9.89 7.10
CA ILE A 323 -0.28 9.22 7.97
C ILE A 323 -1.59 10.02 8.09
N GLU A 324 -1.49 11.34 8.23
CA GLU A 324 -2.64 12.24 8.35
C GLU A 324 -3.45 12.29 7.05
N GLY A 325 -2.77 12.34 5.91
CA GLY A 325 -3.36 12.31 4.58
C GLY A 325 -4.16 11.04 4.37
N ALA A 326 -3.50 9.90 4.50
CA ALA A 326 -4.12 8.57 4.34
C ALA A 326 -5.33 8.36 5.25
N ARG A 327 -5.24 8.83 6.50
CA ARG A 327 -6.36 8.80 7.44
C ARG A 327 -7.52 9.69 7.01
N ALA A 328 -7.23 10.85 6.42
CA ALA A 328 -8.27 11.75 5.91
C ALA A 328 -8.94 11.18 4.63
N THR A 329 -8.16 10.56 3.76
CA THR A 329 -8.68 9.82 2.59
C THR A 329 -9.60 8.67 3.03
N ALA A 330 -9.20 7.85 4.01
CA ALA A 330 -10.07 6.81 4.56
C ALA A 330 -11.39 7.36 5.10
N LYS A 331 -11.37 8.50 5.83
CA LYS A 331 -12.59 9.17 6.31
C LYS A 331 -13.48 9.66 5.19
N LYS A 332 -12.91 10.14 4.09
CA LYS A 332 -13.67 10.53 2.90
C LYS A 332 -14.37 9.32 2.29
N ILE A 333 -13.67 8.20 2.14
CA ILE A 333 -14.23 6.93 1.65
C ILE A 333 -15.39 6.47 2.54
N ILE A 334 -15.20 6.43 3.85
CA ILE A 334 -16.25 6.06 4.82
C ILE A 334 -17.49 6.94 4.66
N LYS A 335 -17.29 8.25 4.48
CA LYS A 335 -18.39 9.19 4.27
C LYS A 335 -19.13 8.95 2.94
N VAL A 336 -18.40 8.60 1.88
CA VAL A 336 -19.01 8.32 0.56
C VAL A 336 -19.77 7.00 0.60
N LEU A 337 -19.23 5.99 1.27
CA LEU A 337 -19.91 4.71 1.46
C LEU A 337 -21.18 4.82 2.29
N ASP A 338 -21.27 5.77 3.22
CA ASP A 338 -22.45 6.06 4.07
C ASP A 338 -23.15 4.80 4.62
N GLY A 339 -22.35 3.83 5.08
CA GLY A 339 -22.84 2.55 5.60
C GLY A 339 -23.18 1.51 4.54
N HIS A 340 -22.95 1.78 3.25
CA HIS A 340 -23.10 0.78 2.20
C HIS A 340 -22.15 -0.40 2.43
N LYS A 341 -22.67 -1.62 2.37
CA LYS A 341 -21.87 -2.83 2.55
C LYS A 341 -21.20 -3.20 1.24
N LEU A 342 -19.92 -3.50 1.35
CA LEU A 342 -19.10 -4.05 0.27
C LEU A 342 -18.92 -5.55 0.46
N ASP A 343 -18.76 -6.27 -0.65
CA ASP A 343 -18.45 -7.70 -0.66
C ASP A 343 -16.95 -7.96 -0.49
N PHE A 344 -16.13 -6.94 -0.74
CA PHE A 344 -14.66 -6.99 -0.68
C PHE A 344 -14.10 -5.93 0.27
N PRO A 345 -12.86 -6.12 0.78
CA PRO A 345 -12.13 -5.05 1.44
C PRO A 345 -11.93 -3.85 0.54
N VAL A 346 -11.87 -2.64 1.09
CA VAL A 346 -11.50 -1.43 0.36
C VAL A 346 -10.01 -1.51 0.00
N ALA A 347 -9.68 -1.41 -1.29
CA ALA A 347 -8.30 -1.48 -1.73
C ALA A 347 -7.62 -0.10 -1.62
N PHE A 348 -6.44 -0.11 -1.02
CA PHE A 348 -5.49 0.99 -1.06
C PHE A 348 -4.58 0.77 -2.25
N ASP A 349 -4.66 1.65 -3.23
CA ASP A 349 -3.92 1.63 -4.47
C ASP A 349 -2.97 2.83 -4.49
N TRP A 350 -1.65 2.57 -4.31
CA TRP A 350 -0.61 3.58 -4.32
C TRP A 350 0.49 3.14 -5.27
N GLU A 351 0.71 3.90 -6.34
CA GLU A 351 1.58 3.51 -7.45
C GLU A 351 2.69 4.54 -7.76
N GLU A 352 2.88 5.53 -6.88
CA GLU A 352 3.85 6.62 -7.08
C GLU A 352 5.30 6.18 -6.81
N PHE A 353 5.68 4.99 -7.33
CA PHE A 353 7.01 4.42 -7.07
C PHE A 353 8.12 5.02 -7.95
N GLN A 354 7.78 5.68 -9.04
CA GLN A 354 8.79 6.33 -9.88
C GLN A 354 9.49 7.45 -9.09
N ASN A 355 10.83 7.37 -9.04
CA ASN A 355 11.65 8.30 -8.26
C ASN A 355 11.24 8.31 -6.77
N PHE A 356 10.94 7.14 -6.18
CA PHE A 356 10.54 7.01 -4.77
C PHE A 356 11.49 7.73 -3.81
N GLN A 357 12.80 7.72 -4.11
CA GLN A 357 13.85 8.41 -3.35
C GLN A 357 13.61 9.91 -3.16
N HIS A 358 12.77 10.54 -3.99
CA HIS A 358 12.47 11.97 -3.89
C HIS A 358 11.33 12.30 -2.91
N TYR A 359 10.58 11.32 -2.43
CA TYR A 359 9.50 11.55 -1.45
C TYR A 359 10.02 11.79 -0.03
N GLY A 360 11.28 11.42 0.27
CA GLY A 360 11.82 11.53 1.62
C GLY A 360 11.10 10.62 2.61
N MET A 361 10.67 9.46 2.15
CA MET A 361 10.05 8.40 2.93
C MET A 361 10.93 7.14 2.90
N SER A 362 10.92 6.39 3.99
CA SER A 362 11.38 5.01 4.02
C SER A 362 10.28 4.04 3.59
N ILE A 363 10.63 2.78 3.36
CA ILE A 363 9.67 1.69 3.13
C ILE A 363 8.71 1.57 4.32
N HIS A 364 9.26 1.73 5.53
CA HIS A 364 8.46 1.74 6.75
C HIS A 364 7.45 2.87 6.77
N ASP A 365 7.87 4.11 6.41
CA ASP A 365 6.95 5.25 6.37
C ASP A 365 5.79 5.02 5.40
N LEU A 366 6.07 4.50 4.19
CA LEU A 366 5.02 4.15 3.22
C LEU A 366 4.05 3.12 3.79
N SER A 367 4.59 2.09 4.44
CA SER A 367 3.78 1.04 5.07
C SER A 367 2.92 1.60 6.21
N GLU A 368 3.42 2.55 7.00
CA GLU A 368 2.64 3.25 8.03
C GLU A 368 1.54 4.15 7.45
N VAL A 369 1.75 4.72 6.25
CA VAL A 369 0.69 5.43 5.50
C VAL A 369 -0.47 4.48 5.18
N TYR A 370 -0.18 3.28 4.65
CA TYR A 370 -1.20 2.25 4.42
C TYR A 370 -1.86 1.78 5.73
N GLU A 371 -1.08 1.54 6.78
CA GLU A 371 -1.61 1.15 8.09
C GLU A 371 -2.59 2.19 8.66
N ALA A 372 -2.29 3.47 8.48
CA ALA A 372 -3.16 4.56 8.94
C ALA A 372 -4.50 4.59 8.19
N PHE A 373 -4.46 4.34 6.87
CA PHE A 373 -5.65 4.20 6.02
C PHE A 373 -6.50 3.01 6.46
N ALA A 374 -5.89 1.82 6.53
CA ALA A 374 -6.55 0.58 6.87
C ALA A 374 -7.17 0.62 8.28
N ASN A 375 -6.41 1.06 9.27
CA ASN A 375 -6.88 1.18 10.64
C ASN A 375 -8.07 2.14 10.80
N GLU A 376 -8.14 3.22 10.00
CA GLU A 376 -9.27 4.15 10.02
C GLU A 376 -10.53 3.51 9.42
N LEU A 377 -10.40 2.75 8.32
CA LEU A 377 -11.49 1.98 7.73
C LEU A 377 -12.02 0.92 8.69
N GLU A 378 -11.14 0.13 9.30
CA GLU A 378 -11.49 -0.98 10.21
C GLU A 378 -12.24 -0.50 11.46
N LYS A 379 -11.85 0.66 12.03
CA LYS A 379 -12.59 1.29 13.14
C LYS A 379 -14.03 1.64 12.79
N ASN A 380 -14.33 1.77 11.51
CA ASN A 380 -15.67 2.10 10.98
C ASN A 380 -16.36 0.90 10.32
N GLY A 381 -15.81 -0.32 10.49
CA GLY A 381 -16.43 -1.57 10.07
C GLY A 381 -16.17 -1.97 8.62
N TYR A 382 -15.19 -1.35 7.95
CA TYR A 382 -14.75 -1.72 6.61
C TYR A 382 -13.38 -2.41 6.68
N ALA A 383 -13.24 -3.58 6.07
CA ALA A 383 -11.93 -4.19 5.91
C ALA A 383 -11.11 -3.43 4.84
N SER A 384 -9.78 -3.57 4.87
CA SER A 384 -8.88 -3.03 3.86
C SER A 384 -8.01 -4.10 3.24
N MET A 385 -7.60 -3.92 1.98
CA MET A 385 -6.58 -4.70 1.29
C MET A 385 -5.57 -3.78 0.60
N LEU A 386 -4.38 -4.30 0.37
CA LEU A 386 -3.31 -3.60 -0.33
C LEU A 386 -3.29 -4.04 -1.79
N TYR A 387 -3.41 -3.09 -2.73
CA TYR A 387 -3.11 -3.33 -4.14
C TYR A 387 -1.69 -2.91 -4.46
N SER A 388 -0.93 -3.78 -5.12
CA SER A 388 0.35 -3.41 -5.71
C SER A 388 0.85 -4.49 -6.67
N SER A 389 1.82 -4.14 -7.52
CA SER A 389 2.49 -5.11 -8.36
C SER A 389 3.44 -6.01 -7.55
N LYS A 390 3.72 -7.21 -8.09
CA LYS A 390 4.62 -8.18 -7.46
C LYS A 390 5.93 -7.56 -6.97
N ASN A 391 6.63 -6.84 -7.85
CA ASN A 391 7.95 -6.30 -7.52
C ASN A 391 7.89 -5.28 -6.38
N PHE A 392 6.84 -4.46 -6.34
CA PHE A 392 6.66 -3.50 -5.24
C PHE A 392 6.24 -4.19 -3.95
N LEU A 393 5.38 -5.22 -4.01
CA LEU A 393 5.03 -6.01 -2.83
C LEU A 393 6.25 -6.68 -2.19
N GLU A 394 7.20 -7.12 -2.99
CA GLU A 394 8.41 -7.79 -2.52
C GLU A 394 9.50 -6.82 -2.03
N LEU A 395 9.53 -5.57 -2.54
CA LEU A 395 10.62 -4.64 -2.30
C LEU A 395 10.24 -3.42 -1.45
N PHE A 396 9.01 -2.88 -1.59
CA PHE A 396 8.63 -1.57 -1.06
C PHE A 396 7.51 -1.61 -0.01
N TRP A 397 6.95 -2.79 0.29
CA TRP A 397 5.87 -2.92 1.24
C TRP A 397 6.21 -3.83 2.42
N GLU A 398 5.81 -3.41 3.63
CA GLU A 398 5.78 -4.23 4.81
C GLU A 398 4.32 -4.58 5.14
N ASN A 399 3.88 -5.80 4.83
CA ASN A 399 2.51 -6.24 5.20
C ASN A 399 2.49 -6.76 6.65
N LYS A 400 2.55 -5.84 7.62
CA LYS A 400 2.71 -6.13 9.05
C LYS A 400 1.55 -6.90 9.67
N ASN A 401 0.34 -6.71 9.16
CA ASN A 401 -0.90 -7.23 9.74
C ASN A 401 -1.55 -8.33 8.91
N ASN A 402 -0.82 -8.88 7.93
CA ASN A 402 -1.30 -9.94 7.02
C ASN A 402 -2.68 -9.61 6.43
N ARG A 403 -2.89 -8.34 6.03
CA ARG A 403 -4.11 -7.96 5.33
C ARG A 403 -4.15 -8.57 3.94
N PRO A 404 -5.35 -8.79 3.37
CA PRO A 404 -5.48 -9.30 2.02
C PRO A 404 -4.68 -8.45 1.01
N VAL A 405 -4.10 -9.12 0.03
CA VAL A 405 -3.35 -8.50 -1.07
C VAL A 405 -4.12 -8.67 -2.37
N TRP A 406 -4.27 -7.58 -3.10
CA TRP A 406 -4.66 -7.58 -4.50
C TRP A 406 -3.39 -7.42 -5.33
N LEU A 407 -2.90 -8.55 -5.83
CA LEU A 407 -1.65 -8.66 -6.57
C LEU A 407 -1.85 -8.26 -8.03
N ALA A 408 -1.08 -7.32 -8.56
CA ALA A 408 -0.91 -7.10 -9.99
C ALA A 408 0.34 -7.84 -10.49
N HIS A 409 0.13 -8.82 -11.38
CA HIS A 409 1.23 -9.55 -12.02
C HIS A 409 0.77 -10.13 -13.37
N TYR A 410 1.17 -9.50 -14.45
CA TYR A 410 0.64 -9.74 -15.81
C TYR A 410 1.43 -10.84 -16.51
N VAL A 411 1.28 -12.05 -16.03
CA VAL A 411 1.96 -13.27 -16.48
C VAL A 411 0.98 -14.44 -16.53
N GLU A 412 1.31 -15.53 -17.20
CA GLU A 412 0.46 -16.73 -17.25
C GLU A 412 0.34 -17.40 -15.88
N GLU A 413 1.46 -17.51 -15.13
CA GLU A 413 1.50 -18.04 -13.77
C GLU A 413 2.29 -17.11 -12.87
N THR A 414 1.70 -16.68 -11.76
CA THR A 414 2.42 -15.79 -10.86
C THR A 414 3.52 -16.53 -10.09
N SER A 415 4.69 -15.89 -10.04
CA SER A 415 5.81 -16.31 -9.18
C SER A 415 5.86 -15.56 -7.84
N TYR A 416 4.82 -14.85 -7.47
CA TYR A 416 4.72 -14.20 -6.15
C TYR A 416 4.61 -15.26 -5.07
N GLU A 417 5.53 -15.25 -4.11
CA GLU A 417 5.61 -16.25 -3.04
C GLU A 417 4.72 -15.91 -1.82
N GLY A 418 4.20 -14.68 -1.77
CA GLY A 418 3.27 -14.26 -0.71
C GLY A 418 1.84 -14.71 -0.96
N ASP A 419 1.02 -14.64 0.08
CA ASP A 419 -0.42 -14.88 -0.03
C ASP A 419 -1.10 -13.73 -0.77
N TRP A 420 -1.95 -14.05 -1.74
CA TRP A 420 -2.79 -13.09 -2.44
C TRP A 420 -4.28 -13.48 -2.31
N TYR A 421 -5.12 -12.46 -2.29
CA TYR A 421 -6.58 -12.62 -2.22
C TYR A 421 -7.21 -12.46 -3.60
N ILE A 422 -6.81 -11.42 -4.33
CA ILE A 422 -7.17 -11.18 -5.72
C ILE A 422 -5.87 -11.07 -6.55
N TRP A 423 -5.88 -11.63 -7.75
CA TRP A 423 -4.80 -11.48 -8.72
C TRP A 423 -5.31 -10.81 -9.98
N GLN A 424 -4.84 -9.59 -10.24
CA GLN A 424 -5.02 -8.88 -11.50
C GLN A 424 -4.01 -9.44 -12.51
N ARG A 425 -4.54 -10.16 -13.50
CA ARG A 425 -3.74 -10.96 -14.44
C ARG A 425 -3.31 -10.16 -15.68
N CYS A 426 -4.11 -9.21 -16.16
CA CYS A 426 -3.82 -8.40 -17.33
C CYS A 426 -4.67 -7.13 -17.37
N GLY A 427 -4.18 -6.13 -18.13
CA GLY A 427 -4.88 -4.88 -18.44
C GLY A 427 -5.45 -4.83 -19.87
N THR A 428 -5.37 -5.93 -20.64
CA THR A 428 -5.80 -5.98 -22.05
C THR A 428 -7.06 -6.81 -22.27
N GLY A 429 -7.78 -7.10 -21.20
CA GLY A 429 -8.99 -7.92 -21.22
C GLY A 429 -10.11 -7.36 -22.12
N ARG A 430 -10.97 -8.27 -22.60
CA ARG A 430 -12.19 -7.94 -23.31
C ARG A 430 -13.34 -8.74 -22.74
N ILE A 431 -14.44 -8.06 -22.46
CA ILE A 431 -15.68 -8.64 -21.94
C ILE A 431 -16.86 -7.97 -22.61
N ASP A 432 -17.93 -8.72 -22.86
CA ASP A 432 -19.18 -8.14 -23.33
C ASP A 432 -19.74 -7.14 -22.32
N GLY A 433 -20.24 -6.02 -22.79
CA GLY A 433 -20.73 -4.92 -21.95
C GLY A 433 -19.72 -3.78 -21.74
N ILE A 434 -18.44 -3.96 -22.10
CA ILE A 434 -17.39 -2.92 -22.03
C ILE A 434 -16.79 -2.67 -23.41
N ASN A 435 -16.71 -1.40 -23.79
CA ASN A 435 -16.10 -1.00 -25.03
C ASN A 435 -14.62 -0.63 -24.82
N GLY A 436 -13.72 -1.56 -25.10
CA GLY A 436 -12.28 -1.34 -24.93
C GLY A 436 -11.62 -2.37 -24.02
N ALA A 437 -10.49 -1.98 -23.46
CA ALA A 437 -9.74 -2.82 -22.54
C ALA A 437 -10.32 -2.74 -21.11
N VAL A 438 -10.19 -3.83 -20.38
CA VAL A 438 -10.54 -3.92 -18.96
C VAL A 438 -9.60 -4.87 -18.26
N ASP A 439 -9.31 -4.61 -17.01
CA ASP A 439 -8.48 -5.45 -16.17
C ASP A 439 -9.22 -6.71 -15.75
N LEU A 440 -8.55 -7.88 -15.89
CA LEU A 440 -9.12 -9.19 -15.54
C LEU A 440 -8.50 -9.72 -14.25
N ASN A 441 -9.37 -10.16 -13.36
CA ASN A 441 -9.03 -10.53 -11.99
C ASN A 441 -9.49 -11.95 -11.64
N VAL A 442 -8.64 -12.66 -10.89
CA VAL A 442 -8.92 -13.96 -10.28
C VAL A 442 -9.03 -13.77 -8.77
N LEU A 443 -10.19 -14.11 -8.19
CA LEU A 443 -10.34 -14.24 -6.75
C LEU A 443 -9.92 -15.65 -6.35
N GLN A 444 -9.05 -15.77 -5.34
CA GLN A 444 -8.64 -17.06 -4.79
C GLN A 444 -9.84 -17.71 -4.07
N GLY A 445 -10.06 -18.99 -4.33
CA GLY A 445 -11.08 -19.77 -3.61
C GLY A 445 -10.73 -19.94 -2.13
N GLU A 446 -11.77 -20.11 -1.28
CA GLU A 446 -11.62 -20.42 0.15
C GLU A 446 -11.01 -21.81 0.39
#